data_752a45fad01e48d936b6474754a97d6f
#
_entry.id   752a45fad01e48d936b6474754a97d6f
#
_cell.length_a   1.000
_cell.length_b   1.000
_cell.length_c   1.000
_cell.angle_alpha   90.00
_cell.angle_beta   90.00
_cell.angle_gamma   90.00
#
_symmetry.space_group_name_H-M   'P 1'
#
loop_
_entity.id
_entity.type
_entity.pdbx_description
1 polymer ?
#
loop_
_entity_poly.entity_id
_entity_poly.type
_entity_poly.pdbx_seq_one_letter_code
_entity_poly.pdbx_strand_id
1 'polypeptide(L)'
;MKYHIEKNTVQETLVIPLFGRLVCSEHFPEFFSDPEAKRICDSLDYDFAEKRKKMESAAGLFGALEVAQRQYDLRCEAEVYLKDHPKAAVVNLGCGLDDSFRKRITAPAKAITSIFRMS
;
A
#
# COMPACT_ATOMS: atom_id res chain seq x y z
N MET A 1 5.40 -11.18 17.59
CA MET A 1 6.02 -9.88 17.91
C MET A 1 5.36 -8.81 17.06
N LYS A 2 4.85 -7.76 17.67
CA LYS A 2 4.25 -6.64 16.95
C LYS A 2 5.22 -5.47 16.89
N TYR A 3 5.19 -4.75 15.78
CA TYR A 3 6.01 -3.55 15.57
C TYR A 3 5.28 -2.33 16.11
N HIS A 4 5.90 -1.64 17.06
CA HIS A 4 5.33 -0.43 17.63
C HIS A 4 5.50 0.77 16.70
N ILE A 5 4.44 1.56 16.54
CA ILE A 5 4.44 2.82 15.79
C ILE A 5 4.23 3.98 16.77
N GLU A 6 5.18 4.89 16.82
CA GLU A 6 5.07 6.10 17.64
C GLU A 6 4.11 7.11 16.99
N LYS A 7 3.19 7.64 17.81
CA LYS A 7 2.29 8.70 17.37
C LYS A 7 3.05 10.01 17.11
N ASN A 8 2.51 10.82 16.20
CA ASN A 8 3.07 12.12 15.79
C ASN A 8 4.49 12.04 15.20
N THR A 9 4.82 10.91 14.59
CA THR A 9 6.08 10.73 13.87
C THR A 9 5.85 10.54 12.37
N VAL A 10 6.92 10.64 11.58
CA VAL A 10 6.87 10.33 10.15
C VAL A 10 6.44 8.88 9.91
N GLN A 11 6.80 7.97 10.81
CA GLN A 11 6.37 6.56 10.73
C GLN A 11 4.85 6.43 10.76
N GLU A 12 4.16 7.23 11.57
CA GLU A 12 2.70 7.22 11.62
C GLU A 12 2.07 7.60 10.28
N THR A 13 2.70 8.46 9.49
CA THR A 13 2.18 8.85 8.17
C THR A 13 2.15 7.69 7.19
N LEU A 14 2.98 6.67 7.34
CA LEU A 14 2.98 5.45 6.52
C LEU A 14 1.75 4.58 6.78
N VAL A 15 1.17 4.68 7.96
CA VAL A 15 -0.03 3.93 8.36
C VAL A 15 -1.26 4.41 7.59
N ILE A 16 -1.34 5.69 7.22
CA ILE A 16 -2.51 6.27 6.57
C ILE A 16 -2.79 5.61 5.21
N PRO A 17 -1.84 5.54 4.25
CA PRO A 17 -2.08 4.86 2.98
C PRO A 17 -2.31 3.36 3.15
N LEU A 18 -1.58 2.71 4.04
CA LEU A 18 -1.75 1.30 4.35
C LEU A 18 -3.16 1.00 4.84
N PHE A 19 -3.63 1.77 5.83
CA PHE A 19 -4.96 1.59 6.40
C PHE A 19 -6.06 1.98 5.41
N GLY A 20 -5.83 2.97 4.57
CA GLY A 20 -6.73 3.33 3.47
C GLY A 20 -6.93 2.16 2.50
N ARG A 21 -5.87 1.45 2.14
CA ARG A 21 -5.96 0.24 1.30
C ARG A 21 -6.72 -0.89 2.01
N LEU A 22 -6.50 -1.08 3.31
CA LEU A 22 -7.25 -2.08 4.08
C LEU A 22 -8.75 -1.75 4.09
N VAL A 23 -9.12 -0.52 4.43
CA VAL A 23 -10.51 -0.08 4.48
C VAL A 23 -11.18 -0.21 3.10
N CYS A 24 -10.47 0.17 2.04
CA CYS A 24 -10.96 0.01 0.66
C CYS A 24 -11.20 -1.47 0.33
N SER A 25 -10.29 -2.36 0.70
CA SER A 25 -10.45 -3.82 0.49
C SER A 25 -11.64 -4.39 1.24
N GLU A 26 -11.92 -3.89 2.44
CA GLU A 26 -13.04 -4.35 3.26
C GLU A 26 -14.39 -3.85 2.73
N HIS A 27 -14.48 -2.59 2.29
CA HIS A 27 -15.72 -1.97 1.83
C HIS A 27 -16.01 -2.19 0.36
N PHE A 28 -14.99 -2.35 -0.47
CA PHE A 28 -15.10 -2.47 -1.92
C PHE A 28 -14.31 -3.66 -2.48
N PRO A 29 -14.53 -4.88 -1.98
CA PRO A 29 -13.72 -6.05 -2.36
C PRO A 29 -13.84 -6.41 -3.84
N GLU A 30 -14.89 -6.00 -4.52
CA GLU A 30 -15.10 -6.24 -5.94
C GLU A 30 -14.16 -5.42 -6.84
N PHE A 31 -13.74 -4.26 -6.35
CA PHE A 31 -12.89 -3.33 -7.10
C PHE A 31 -11.42 -3.37 -6.69
N PHE A 32 -11.17 -3.65 -5.43
CA PHE A 32 -9.82 -3.62 -4.88
C PHE A 32 -9.64 -4.66 -3.76
N SER A 33 -8.52 -5.34 -3.79
CA SER A 33 -8.13 -6.29 -2.73
C SER A 33 -6.64 -6.20 -2.47
N ASP A 34 -6.30 -5.94 -1.21
CA ASP A 34 -4.92 -5.94 -0.73
C ASP A 34 -4.82 -6.75 0.58
N PRO A 35 -4.66 -8.09 0.47
CA PRO A 35 -4.54 -8.95 1.65
C PRO A 35 -3.28 -8.67 2.46
N GLU A 36 -2.23 -8.15 1.83
CA GLU A 36 -0.99 -7.79 2.54
C GLU A 36 -1.19 -6.58 3.45
N ALA A 37 -2.03 -5.62 3.05
CA ALA A 37 -2.37 -4.49 3.92
C ALA A 37 -2.98 -4.97 5.24
N LYS A 38 -3.87 -5.96 5.20
CA LYS A 38 -4.42 -6.57 6.41
C LYS A 38 -3.34 -7.24 7.25
N ARG A 39 -2.51 -8.06 6.62
CA ARG A 39 -1.43 -8.78 7.31
C ARG A 39 -0.45 -7.81 8.00
N ILE A 40 -0.09 -6.72 7.32
CA ILE A 40 0.80 -5.71 7.88
C ILE A 40 0.11 -4.98 9.04
N CYS A 41 -1.13 -4.55 8.88
CA CYS A 41 -1.88 -3.90 9.97
C CYS A 41 -1.97 -4.79 11.22
N ASP A 42 -2.22 -6.09 11.03
CA ASP A 42 -2.29 -7.06 12.14
C ASP A 42 -0.94 -7.25 12.85
N SER A 43 0.18 -6.96 12.16
CA SER A 43 1.53 -7.04 12.72
C SER A 43 2.00 -5.76 13.42
N LEU A 44 1.23 -4.68 13.34
CA LEU A 44 1.57 -3.42 13.97
C LEU A 44 0.92 -3.31 15.36
N ASP A 45 1.69 -2.80 16.31
CA ASP A 45 1.19 -2.36 17.61
C ASP A 45 0.76 -0.90 17.49
N TYR A 46 -0.45 -0.69 16.99
CA TYR A 46 -1.03 0.62 16.76
C TYR A 46 -2.55 0.56 16.93
N ASP A 47 -3.11 1.55 17.59
CA ASP A 47 -4.56 1.66 17.76
C ASP A 47 -5.19 2.31 16.53
N PHE A 48 -5.87 1.52 15.71
CA PHE A 48 -6.55 1.95 14.49
C PHE A 48 -7.95 2.49 14.73
N ALA A 49 -8.50 2.43 15.93
CA ALA A 49 -9.91 2.74 16.18
C ALA A 49 -10.29 4.16 15.75
N GLU A 50 -9.47 5.16 16.09
CA GLU A 50 -9.71 6.55 15.71
C GLU A 50 -9.59 6.76 14.19
N LYS A 51 -8.57 6.16 13.55
CA LYS A 51 -8.38 6.24 12.11
C LYS A 51 -9.51 5.52 11.36
N ARG A 52 -9.95 4.39 11.85
CA ARG A 52 -11.09 3.66 11.29
C ARG A 52 -12.35 4.52 11.27
N LYS A 53 -12.66 5.16 12.37
CA LYS A 53 -13.82 6.06 12.47
C LYS A 53 -13.76 7.19 11.45
N LYS A 54 -12.59 7.80 11.26
CA LYS A 54 -12.39 8.85 10.26
C LYS A 54 -12.49 8.33 8.83
N MET A 55 -11.89 7.17 8.54
CA MET A 55 -11.86 6.60 7.20
C MET A 55 -13.19 5.97 6.77
N GLU A 56 -14.01 5.53 7.69
CA GLU A 56 -15.35 4.99 7.39
C GLU A 56 -16.41 6.07 7.21
N SER A 57 -16.09 7.34 7.45
CA SER A 57 -16.93 8.46 7.02
C SER A 57 -16.97 8.54 5.48
N ALA A 58 -17.99 9.21 4.93
CA ALA A 58 -18.12 9.36 3.47
C ALA A 58 -16.87 9.98 2.83
N ALA A 59 -16.32 11.04 3.43
CA ALA A 59 -15.09 11.67 2.96
C ALA A 59 -13.87 10.75 3.12
N GLY A 60 -13.81 10.00 4.20
CA GLY A 60 -12.73 9.04 4.46
C GLY A 60 -12.74 7.87 3.48
N LEU A 61 -13.90 7.33 3.15
CA LEU A 61 -14.03 6.27 2.14
C LEU A 61 -13.63 6.76 0.75
N PHE A 62 -13.95 8.00 0.41
CA PHE A 62 -13.48 8.61 -0.84
C PHE A 62 -11.95 8.70 -0.86
N GLY A 63 -11.33 9.15 0.22
CA GLY A 63 -9.86 9.18 0.35
C GLY A 63 -9.24 7.78 0.28
N ALA A 64 -9.86 6.76 0.87
CA ALA A 64 -9.40 5.37 0.77
C ALA A 64 -9.45 4.86 -0.67
N LEU A 65 -10.51 5.19 -1.41
CA LEU A 65 -10.62 4.88 -2.84
C LEU A 65 -9.54 5.56 -3.67
N GLU A 66 -9.24 6.84 -3.39
CA GLU A 66 -8.16 7.55 -4.08
C GLU A 66 -6.79 6.89 -3.86
N VAL A 67 -6.48 6.50 -2.64
CA VAL A 67 -5.22 5.79 -2.32
C VAL A 67 -5.14 4.46 -3.07
N ALA A 68 -6.21 3.69 -3.08
CA ALA A 68 -6.28 2.42 -3.80
C ALA A 68 -6.17 2.62 -5.31
N GLN A 69 -6.84 3.63 -5.86
CA GLN A 69 -6.81 3.96 -7.29
C GLN A 69 -5.39 4.34 -7.74
N ARG A 70 -4.70 5.16 -6.98
CA ARG A 70 -3.31 5.54 -7.28
C ARG A 70 -2.38 4.33 -7.34
N GLN A 71 -2.51 3.42 -6.41
CA GLN A 71 -1.72 2.17 -6.41
C GLN A 71 -2.06 1.31 -7.64
N TYR A 72 -3.32 1.18 -7.96
CA TYR A 72 -3.80 0.43 -9.12
C TYR A 72 -3.26 1.03 -10.43
N ASP A 73 -3.37 2.34 -10.61
CA ASP A 73 -2.92 3.03 -11.82
C ASP A 73 -1.42 2.87 -12.03
N LEU A 74 -0.61 3.08 -10.99
CA LEU A 74 0.84 2.90 -11.06
C LEU A 74 1.22 1.46 -11.47
N ARG A 75 0.50 0.48 -10.96
CA ARG A 75 0.72 -0.91 -11.33
C ARG A 75 0.35 -1.17 -12.79
N CYS A 76 -0.79 -0.66 -13.24
CA CYS A 76 -1.22 -0.80 -14.63
C CYS A 76 -0.21 -0.19 -15.59
N GLU A 77 0.28 1.02 -15.29
CA GLU A 77 1.30 1.68 -16.09
C GLU A 77 2.60 0.86 -16.16
N ALA A 78 3.04 0.33 -15.04
CA ALA A 78 4.23 -0.53 -15.01
C ALA A 78 4.02 -1.83 -15.80
N GLU A 79 2.86 -2.46 -15.69
CA GLU A 79 2.52 -3.68 -16.43
C GLU A 79 2.49 -3.43 -17.95
N VAL A 80 1.92 -2.31 -18.38
CA VAL A 80 1.89 -1.91 -19.81
C VAL A 80 3.31 -1.72 -20.32
N TYR A 81 4.14 -0.97 -19.60
CA TYR A 81 5.53 -0.73 -19.99
C TYR A 81 6.34 -2.03 -20.10
N LEU A 82 6.16 -2.94 -19.14
CA LEU A 82 6.89 -4.21 -19.08
C LEU A 82 6.52 -5.17 -20.22
N LYS A 83 5.33 -5.05 -20.81
CA LYS A 83 4.95 -5.84 -21.99
C LYS A 83 5.87 -5.56 -23.19
N ASP A 84 6.22 -4.29 -23.36
CA ASP A 84 7.12 -3.86 -24.45
C ASP A 84 8.60 -3.92 -24.06
N HIS A 85 8.89 -3.92 -22.76
CA HIS A 85 10.23 -3.92 -22.19
C HIS A 85 10.42 -5.03 -21.13
N PRO A 86 10.36 -6.32 -21.55
CA PRO A 86 10.33 -7.43 -20.58
C PRO A 86 11.61 -7.60 -19.76
N LYS A 87 12.70 -6.95 -20.17
CA LYS A 87 13.98 -6.96 -19.43
C LYS A 87 14.16 -5.74 -18.52
N ALA A 88 13.20 -4.84 -18.48
CA ALA A 88 13.27 -3.67 -17.62
C ALA A 88 13.20 -4.04 -16.14
N ALA A 89 13.84 -3.24 -15.30
CA ALA A 89 13.69 -3.33 -13.85
C ALA A 89 12.67 -2.29 -13.38
N VAL A 90 11.82 -2.68 -12.43
CA VAL A 90 10.93 -1.75 -11.74
C VAL A 90 11.54 -1.37 -10.40
N VAL A 91 11.75 -0.07 -10.20
CA VAL A 91 12.29 0.46 -8.95
C VAL A 91 11.19 1.27 -8.26
N ASN A 92 10.78 0.84 -7.08
CA ASN A 92 9.78 1.54 -6.28
C ASN A 92 10.50 2.39 -5.22
N LEU A 93 10.73 3.66 -5.55
CA LEU A 93 11.40 4.60 -4.65
C LEU A 93 10.45 5.07 -3.56
N GLY A 94 10.92 5.04 -2.32
CA GLY A 94 10.12 5.49 -1.19
C GLY A 94 8.85 4.65 -0.99
N CYS A 95 8.92 3.35 -1.23
CA CYS A 95 7.75 2.45 -1.24
C CYS A 95 7.01 2.39 0.12
N GLY A 96 7.67 2.74 1.22
CA GLY A 96 7.08 2.64 2.54
C GLY A 96 6.57 1.21 2.83
N LEU A 97 5.26 1.09 3.04
CA LEU A 97 4.58 -0.19 3.28
C LEU A 97 3.84 -0.73 2.05
N ASP A 98 4.18 -0.21 0.86
CA ASP A 98 3.62 -0.68 -0.41
C ASP A 98 4.34 -1.94 -0.89
N ASP A 99 3.57 -2.99 -1.16
CA ASP A 99 4.06 -4.29 -1.65
C ASP A 99 3.57 -4.61 -3.08
N SER A 100 3.07 -3.61 -3.80
CA SER A 100 2.39 -3.77 -5.08
C SER A 100 3.21 -4.51 -6.12
N PHE A 101 4.52 -4.28 -6.15
CA PHE A 101 5.40 -4.83 -7.20
C PHE A 101 6.11 -6.13 -6.79
N ARG A 102 6.04 -6.53 -5.52
CA ARG A 102 6.78 -7.68 -5.02
C ARG A 102 6.29 -9.01 -5.56
N LYS A 103 4.98 -9.17 -5.73
CA LYS A 103 4.35 -10.46 -6.04
C LYS A 103 3.82 -10.58 -7.47
N ARG A 104 3.77 -9.51 -8.23
CA ARG A 104 3.06 -9.46 -9.52
C ARG A 104 3.90 -9.20 -10.74
N ILE A 105 5.18 -9.03 -10.58
CA ILE A 105 6.08 -8.95 -11.73
C ILE A 105 6.47 -10.37 -12.09
N THR A 106 5.76 -10.92 -13.05
CA THR A 106 6.11 -12.23 -13.66
C THR A 106 7.44 -12.07 -14.38
N ALA A 107 8.34 -13.03 -14.14
CA ALA A 107 9.62 -13.11 -14.82
C ALA A 107 9.50 -12.77 -16.33
N PRO A 108 10.48 -12.04 -16.93
CA PRO A 108 11.86 -11.87 -16.44
C PRO A 108 12.17 -10.54 -15.74
N ALA A 109 11.20 -9.67 -15.56
CA ALA A 109 11.45 -8.37 -14.91
C ALA A 109 11.80 -8.53 -13.42
N LYS A 110 12.78 -7.77 -12.96
CA LYS A 110 13.16 -7.73 -11.54
C LYS A 110 12.52 -6.53 -10.87
N ALA A 111 11.74 -6.75 -9.82
CA ALA A 111 11.29 -5.68 -8.95
C ALA A 111 12.35 -5.38 -7.89
N ILE A 112 12.79 -4.14 -7.84
CA ILE A 112 13.68 -3.63 -6.81
C ILE A 112 12.85 -2.69 -5.93
N THR A 113 12.59 -3.12 -4.70
CA THR A 113 11.89 -2.31 -3.73
C THR A 113 12.92 -1.61 -2.84
N SER A 114 12.98 -0.29 -2.94
CA SER A 114 13.84 0.53 -2.10
C SER A 114 13.05 0.99 -0.88
N ILE A 115 13.46 0.50 0.29
CA ILE A 115 12.95 0.99 1.58
C ILE A 115 13.93 2.07 2.03
N PHE A 116 13.48 3.31 2.16
CA PHE A 116 14.24 4.31 2.89
C PHE A 116 14.29 3.87 4.36
N ARG A 117 15.46 3.46 4.81
CA ARG A 117 15.74 3.32 6.23
C ARG A 117 15.74 4.73 6.81
N MET A 118 14.66 5.11 7.48
CA MET A 118 14.71 6.28 8.35
C MET A 118 15.47 5.88 9.61
N SER A 119 16.68 6.40 9.71
CA SER A 119 17.49 6.32 10.92
C SER A 119 16.87 7.22 12.01
#